data_fd0c21e5126fc0a1cf7d20160c7e8e2a
#
_entry.id   fd0c21e5126fc0a1cf7d20160c7e8e2a
#
_cell.length_a   1.000
_cell.length_b   1.000
_cell.length_c   1.000
_cell.angle_alpha   90.00
_cell.angle_beta   90.00
_cell.angle_gamma   90.00
#
_symmetry.space_group_name_H-M   'P 1'
#
loop_
_entity.id
_entity.type
_entity.pdbx_description
1 polymer ?
#
loop_
_entity_poly.entity_id
_entity_poly.type
_entity_poly.pdbx_seq_one_letter_code
_entity_poly.pdbx_strand_id
1 'polypeptide(L)'
;MPGLYFEEFEVGRVFNHAIRRTVTEADNVWYSTATCNPAAIHLDEEYCREHTEFGQRIVNSGFTLGLMIGLSVGDTTLGTTVGNLGMDEVRFPNPVFHGDTLRAETEVIEKRESRSRPTQGIVTFVHRAFNQRSVLVSQCKRAALILRKPAP
;
A
#
# COMPACT_ATOMS: atom_id res chain seq x y z
N MET A 1 -8.95 -1.81 -17.99
CA MET A 1 -8.08 -0.91 -18.77
C MET A 1 -6.69 -1.00 -18.15
N PRO A 2 -5.61 -0.86 -18.91
CA PRO A 2 -4.27 -0.78 -18.33
C PRO A 2 -4.15 0.46 -17.43
N GLY A 3 -3.18 0.46 -16.52
CA GLY A 3 -2.81 1.63 -15.75
C GLY A 3 -2.25 2.76 -16.64
N LEU A 4 -1.81 3.82 -16.00
CA LEU A 4 -1.29 5.00 -16.67
C LEU A 4 0.18 4.78 -17.09
N TYR A 5 0.52 5.31 -18.27
CA TYR A 5 1.91 5.46 -18.68
C TYR A 5 2.56 6.69 -18.03
N PHE A 6 3.88 6.75 -18.05
CA PHE A 6 4.65 7.82 -17.42
C PHE A 6 4.15 9.24 -17.78
N GLU A 7 3.83 9.47 -19.05
CA GLU A 7 3.36 10.77 -19.53
C GLU A 7 2.03 11.22 -18.93
N GLU A 8 1.19 10.26 -18.53
CA GLU A 8 -0.17 10.48 -18.05
C GLU A 8 -0.25 10.81 -16.55
N PHE A 9 0.86 10.66 -15.84
CA PHE A 9 0.93 11.11 -14.44
C PHE A 9 1.19 12.61 -14.39
N GLU A 10 0.45 13.30 -13.53
CA GLU A 10 0.61 14.73 -13.26
C GLU A 10 0.98 14.94 -11.80
N VAL A 11 2.03 15.71 -11.53
CA VAL A 11 2.44 16.05 -10.16
C VAL A 11 1.34 16.85 -9.49
N GLY A 12 1.01 16.49 -8.26
CA GLY A 12 -0.10 17.05 -7.47
C GLY A 12 -1.44 16.35 -7.68
N ARG A 13 -1.56 15.43 -8.64
CA ARG A 13 -2.79 14.65 -8.82
C ARG A 13 -2.96 13.66 -7.67
N VAL A 14 -4.18 13.61 -7.12
CA VAL A 14 -4.59 12.65 -6.09
C VAL A 14 -5.61 11.68 -6.68
N PHE A 15 -5.35 10.39 -6.51
CA PHE A 15 -6.26 9.30 -6.85
C PHE A 15 -6.94 8.81 -5.58
N ASN A 16 -8.25 8.91 -5.53
CA ASN A 16 -9.07 8.27 -4.51
C ASN A 16 -9.57 6.94 -5.06
N HIS A 17 -8.97 5.84 -4.62
CA HIS A 17 -9.26 4.52 -5.17
C HIS A 17 -10.64 4.04 -4.77
N ALA A 18 -11.45 3.61 -5.75
CA ALA A 18 -12.81 3.14 -5.53
C ALA A 18 -12.85 1.79 -4.80
N ILE A 19 -11.82 0.94 -5.02
CA ILE A 19 -11.72 -0.37 -4.39
C ILE A 19 -11.35 -0.19 -2.93
N ARG A 20 -12.08 -0.88 -2.07
CA ARG A 20 -11.78 -1.02 -0.64
C ARG A 20 -11.97 -2.48 -0.24
N ARG A 21 -11.29 -2.89 0.83
CA ARG A 21 -11.30 -4.28 1.26
C ARG A 21 -11.37 -4.41 2.78
N THR A 22 -12.23 -5.30 3.25
CA THR A 22 -12.27 -5.70 4.65
C THR A 22 -11.15 -6.68 4.94
N VAL A 23 -10.37 -6.39 5.98
CA VAL A 23 -9.30 -7.26 6.47
C VAL A 23 -9.91 -8.34 7.35
N THR A 24 -9.58 -9.59 7.05
CA THR A 24 -10.06 -10.76 7.79
C THR A 24 -8.99 -11.32 8.72
N GLU A 25 -9.41 -12.13 9.70
CA GLU A 25 -8.49 -12.91 10.52
C GLU A 25 -7.57 -13.80 9.67
N ALA A 26 -8.14 -14.45 8.64
CA ALA A 26 -7.38 -15.30 7.73
C ALA A 26 -6.25 -14.57 7.03
N ASP A 27 -6.45 -13.31 6.63
CA ASP A 27 -5.40 -12.48 6.03
C ASP A 27 -4.21 -12.31 6.96
N ASN A 28 -4.48 -11.97 8.21
CA ASN A 28 -3.46 -11.70 9.22
C ASN A 28 -2.67 -12.97 9.59
N VAL A 29 -3.36 -14.06 9.86
CA VAL A 29 -2.74 -15.34 10.20
C VAL A 29 -1.93 -15.87 9.04
N TRP A 30 -2.49 -15.85 7.82
CA TRP A 30 -1.79 -16.30 6.63
C TRP A 30 -0.51 -15.47 6.38
N TYR A 31 -0.61 -14.15 6.41
CA TYR A 31 0.53 -13.28 6.15
C TYR A 31 1.63 -13.48 7.21
N SER A 32 1.27 -13.50 8.48
CA SER A 32 2.23 -13.65 9.58
C SER A 32 2.95 -14.99 9.52
N THR A 33 2.23 -16.08 9.25
CA THR A 33 2.82 -17.42 9.13
C THR A 33 3.66 -17.58 7.85
N ALA A 34 3.19 -17.05 6.71
CA ALA A 34 3.92 -17.10 5.45
C ALA A 34 5.24 -16.32 5.48
N THR A 35 5.32 -15.29 6.31
CA THR A 35 6.53 -14.49 6.53
C THR A 35 7.36 -14.96 7.74
N CYS A 36 7.03 -16.11 8.33
CA CYS A 36 7.70 -16.67 9.50
C CYS A 36 7.71 -15.72 10.72
N ASN A 37 6.70 -14.88 10.87
CA ASN A 37 6.56 -13.98 12.02
C ASN A 37 5.76 -14.67 13.15
N PRO A 38 6.40 -15.09 14.27
CA PRO A 38 5.73 -15.79 15.36
C PRO A 38 5.13 -14.86 16.41
N ALA A 39 5.05 -13.55 16.17
CA ALA A 39 4.66 -12.59 17.19
C ALA A 39 3.21 -12.83 17.67
N ALA A 40 3.05 -13.07 18.96
CA ALA A 40 1.77 -13.35 19.59
C ALA A 40 0.72 -12.25 19.36
N ILE A 41 1.14 -11.00 19.20
CA ILE A 41 0.22 -9.87 18.91
C ILE A 41 -0.58 -10.03 17.61
N HIS A 42 -0.17 -10.93 16.71
CA HIS A 42 -0.89 -11.25 15.47
C HIS A 42 -1.64 -12.59 15.53
N LEU A 43 -1.22 -13.52 16.41
CA LEU A 43 -1.61 -14.92 16.34
C LEU A 43 -2.33 -15.43 17.57
N ASP A 44 -2.13 -14.82 18.76
CA ASP A 44 -2.65 -15.30 20.03
C ASP A 44 -3.62 -14.27 20.64
N GLU A 45 -4.91 -14.59 20.58
CA GLU A 45 -5.98 -13.72 21.08
C GLU A 45 -5.95 -13.55 22.60
N GLU A 46 -5.67 -14.63 23.35
CA GLU A 46 -5.63 -14.56 24.82
C GLU A 46 -4.43 -13.75 25.29
N TYR A 47 -3.26 -13.94 24.65
CA TYR A 47 -2.12 -13.08 24.91
C TYR A 47 -2.43 -11.60 24.69
N CYS A 48 -3.11 -11.27 23.59
CA CYS A 48 -3.47 -9.88 23.31
C CYS A 48 -4.44 -9.31 24.33
N ARG A 49 -5.39 -10.12 24.79
CA ARG A 49 -6.38 -9.72 25.78
C ARG A 49 -5.76 -9.41 27.14
N GLU A 50 -4.77 -10.22 27.53
CA GLU A 50 -4.13 -10.13 28.84
C GLU A 50 -2.95 -9.16 28.89
N HIS A 51 -2.21 -8.99 27.78
CA HIS A 51 -0.90 -8.35 27.79
C HIS A 51 -0.74 -7.16 26.86
N THR A 52 -1.77 -6.78 26.08
CA THR A 52 -1.69 -5.61 25.19
C THR A 52 -2.77 -4.57 25.49
N GLU A 53 -2.45 -3.33 25.22
CA GLU A 53 -3.42 -2.23 25.32
C GLU A 53 -4.59 -2.35 24.33
N PHE A 54 -4.43 -3.16 23.28
CA PHE A 54 -5.43 -3.34 22.22
C PHE A 54 -6.53 -4.33 22.63
N GLY A 55 -6.27 -5.27 23.55
CA GLY A 55 -7.21 -6.29 24.02
C GLY A 55 -7.65 -7.29 22.93
N GLN A 56 -7.03 -7.26 21.76
CA GLN A 56 -7.30 -8.11 20.59
C GLN A 56 -6.09 -8.13 19.66
N ARG A 57 -6.03 -9.12 18.76
CA ARG A 57 -4.94 -9.22 17.78
C ARG A 57 -4.96 -8.03 16.82
N ILE A 58 -3.79 -7.45 16.57
CA ILE A 58 -3.61 -6.44 15.53
C ILE A 58 -3.14 -7.08 14.24
N VAL A 59 -3.53 -6.50 13.11
CA VAL A 59 -3.11 -6.93 11.77
C VAL A 59 -1.63 -6.62 11.56
N ASN A 60 -0.90 -7.56 10.97
CA ASN A 60 0.51 -7.37 10.63
C ASN A 60 0.68 -6.15 9.71
N SER A 61 1.56 -5.24 10.10
CA SER A 61 1.77 -3.98 9.37
C SER A 61 2.29 -4.19 7.95
N GLY A 62 3.05 -5.26 7.71
CA GLY A 62 3.48 -5.63 6.36
C GLY A 62 2.31 -5.98 5.44
N PHE A 63 1.29 -6.68 5.97
CA PHE A 63 0.04 -6.92 5.23
C PHE A 63 -0.69 -5.61 4.92
N THR A 64 -0.82 -4.73 5.91
CA THR A 64 -1.47 -3.42 5.75
C THR A 64 -0.78 -2.57 4.68
N LEU A 65 0.55 -2.53 4.68
CA LEU A 65 1.36 -1.85 3.66
C LEU A 65 1.12 -2.43 2.27
N GLY A 66 1.19 -3.77 2.15
CA GLY A 66 0.95 -4.46 0.89
C GLY A 66 -0.46 -4.22 0.34
N LEU A 67 -1.47 -4.28 1.22
CA LEU A 67 -2.86 -4.01 0.83
C LEU A 67 -3.05 -2.56 0.36
N MET A 68 -2.47 -1.58 1.07
CA MET A 68 -2.51 -0.16 0.66
C MET A 68 -1.97 0.02 -0.76
N ILE A 69 -0.82 -0.56 -1.07
CA ILE A 69 -0.24 -0.51 -2.42
C ILE A 69 -1.14 -1.24 -3.42
N GLY A 70 -1.60 -2.44 -3.07
CA GLY A 70 -2.47 -3.26 -3.94
C GLY A 70 -3.74 -2.55 -4.37
N LEU A 71 -4.40 -1.82 -3.46
CA LEU A 71 -5.60 -1.03 -3.74
C LEU A 71 -5.35 0.10 -4.76
N SER A 72 -4.11 0.57 -4.89
CA SER A 72 -3.75 1.65 -5.83
C SER A 72 -3.45 1.17 -7.25
N VAL A 73 -3.16 -0.12 -7.42
CA VAL A 73 -2.59 -0.64 -8.67
C VAL A 73 -3.55 -0.48 -9.85
N GLY A 74 -4.83 -0.79 -9.65
CA GLY A 74 -5.83 -0.79 -10.73
C GLY A 74 -5.94 0.55 -11.48
N ASP A 75 -5.93 1.64 -10.72
CA ASP A 75 -6.13 3.00 -11.26
C ASP A 75 -4.83 3.68 -11.67
N THR A 76 -3.67 3.14 -11.26
CA THR A 76 -2.40 3.82 -11.47
C THR A 76 -1.42 3.02 -12.33
N THR A 77 -1.06 1.81 -11.93
CA THR A 77 0.15 1.15 -12.45
C THR A 77 -0.09 -0.25 -13.04
N LEU A 78 -1.34 -0.68 -13.18
CA LEU A 78 -1.66 -2.01 -13.71
C LEU A 78 -1.13 -2.20 -15.14
N GLY A 79 -0.17 -3.12 -15.31
CA GLY A 79 0.43 -3.43 -16.61
C GLY A 79 1.40 -2.38 -17.15
N THR A 80 1.65 -1.28 -16.42
CA THR A 80 2.59 -0.22 -16.81
C THR A 80 3.77 -0.09 -15.85
N THR A 81 3.71 -0.70 -14.68
CA THR A 81 4.86 -0.79 -13.76
C THR A 81 5.89 -1.78 -14.26
N VAL A 82 7.15 -1.34 -14.28
CA VAL A 82 8.32 -2.20 -14.52
C VAL A 82 8.87 -2.73 -13.20
N GLY A 83 8.89 -1.90 -12.17
CA GLY A 83 9.37 -2.30 -10.86
C GLY A 83 9.19 -1.23 -9.78
N ASN A 84 9.25 -1.67 -8.54
CA ASN A 84 9.30 -0.83 -7.36
C ASN A 84 10.78 -0.53 -7.05
N LEU A 85 11.15 0.75 -6.97
CA LEU A 85 12.54 1.16 -6.74
C LEU A 85 12.86 1.33 -5.26
N GLY A 86 11.84 1.59 -4.43
CA GLY A 86 12.02 1.76 -3.00
C GLY A 86 10.79 2.35 -2.33
N MET A 87 10.79 2.25 -1.01
CA MET A 87 9.79 2.84 -0.13
C MET A 87 10.49 3.57 1.00
N ASP A 88 10.10 4.83 1.20
CA ASP A 88 10.59 5.68 2.27
C ASP A 88 9.42 6.16 3.13
N GLU A 89 9.73 6.73 4.28
CA GLU A 89 8.74 7.34 5.18
C GLU A 89 7.54 6.42 5.48
N VAL A 90 7.82 5.11 5.62
CA VAL A 90 6.80 4.12 5.97
C VAL A 90 6.38 4.32 7.41
N ARG A 91 5.07 4.52 7.64
CA ARG A 91 4.50 4.78 8.96
C ARG A 91 3.18 4.03 9.14
N PHE A 92 2.93 3.61 10.38
CA PHE A 92 1.71 2.93 10.83
C PHE A 92 1.17 3.67 12.08
N PRO A 93 0.53 4.84 11.91
CA PRO A 93 0.15 5.69 13.03
C PRO A 93 -0.97 5.11 13.90
N ASN A 94 -1.75 4.19 13.35
CA ASN A 94 -2.85 3.54 14.08
C ASN A 94 -2.93 2.06 13.70
N PRO A 95 -3.32 1.18 14.64
CA PRO A 95 -3.46 -0.24 14.37
C PRO A 95 -4.64 -0.52 13.43
N VAL A 96 -4.56 -1.65 12.73
CA VAL A 96 -5.65 -2.25 11.98
C VAL A 96 -6.11 -3.51 12.71
N PHE A 97 -7.41 -3.70 12.82
CA PHE A 97 -8.01 -4.87 13.45
C PHE A 97 -8.76 -5.72 12.43
N HIS A 98 -8.98 -6.99 12.74
CA HIS A 98 -9.85 -7.85 11.95
C HIS A 98 -11.25 -7.20 11.86
N GLY A 99 -11.80 -7.16 10.64
CA GLY A 99 -13.08 -6.50 10.36
C GLY A 99 -12.96 -5.04 9.91
N ASP A 100 -11.79 -4.39 10.07
CA ASP A 100 -11.58 -3.07 9.49
C ASP A 100 -11.62 -3.12 7.96
N THR A 101 -12.28 -2.13 7.36
CA THR A 101 -12.34 -1.98 5.89
C THR A 101 -11.42 -0.84 5.48
N LEU A 102 -10.41 -1.17 4.70
CA LEU A 102 -9.41 -0.20 4.24
C LEU A 102 -9.75 0.35 2.86
N ARG A 103 -9.55 1.64 2.70
CA ARG A 103 -9.47 2.36 1.43
C ARG A 103 -8.10 3.01 1.29
N ALA A 104 -7.70 3.33 0.09
CA ALA A 104 -6.43 4.00 -0.16
C ALA A 104 -6.61 5.25 -1.03
N GLU A 105 -5.67 6.17 -0.89
CA GLU A 105 -5.44 7.28 -1.81
C GLU A 105 -3.97 7.34 -2.22
N THR A 106 -3.70 7.87 -3.40
CA THR A 106 -2.36 8.00 -3.95
C THR A 106 -2.17 9.37 -4.53
N GLU A 107 -1.15 10.09 -4.08
CA GLU A 107 -0.74 11.38 -4.57
C GLU A 107 0.56 11.25 -5.39
N VAL A 108 0.60 11.85 -6.57
CA VAL A 108 1.83 11.96 -7.37
C VAL A 108 2.61 13.18 -6.87
N ILE A 109 3.79 12.96 -6.28
CA ILE A 109 4.59 14.06 -5.72
C ILE A 109 5.79 14.44 -6.57
N GLU A 110 6.24 13.54 -7.45
CA GLU A 110 7.38 13.78 -8.34
C GLU A 110 7.32 12.88 -9.56
N LYS A 111 7.79 13.34 -10.69
CA LYS A 111 8.08 12.50 -11.84
C LYS A 111 9.35 12.97 -12.56
N ARG A 112 10.14 12.04 -13.04
CA ARG A 112 11.34 12.32 -13.83
C ARG A 112 11.65 11.21 -14.81
N GLU A 113 12.32 11.52 -15.89
CA GLU A 113 12.80 10.52 -16.85
C GLU A 113 13.87 9.64 -16.22
N SER A 114 13.92 8.39 -16.64
CA SER A 114 15.02 7.49 -16.26
C SER A 114 16.25 7.80 -17.09
N ARG A 115 17.37 8.05 -16.41
CA ARG A 115 18.65 8.34 -17.08
C ARG A 115 19.25 7.12 -17.80
N SER A 116 18.99 5.92 -17.27
CA SER A 116 19.57 4.66 -17.78
C SER A 116 18.60 3.86 -18.66
N ARG A 117 17.31 4.24 -18.69
CA ARG A 117 16.26 3.50 -19.39
C ARG A 117 15.34 4.45 -20.15
N PRO A 118 15.64 4.77 -21.42
CA PRO A 118 14.94 5.82 -22.18
C PRO A 118 13.45 5.52 -22.43
N THR A 119 13.03 4.26 -22.36
CA THR A 119 11.63 3.82 -22.51
C THR A 119 10.83 3.85 -21.21
N GLN A 120 11.42 4.38 -20.14
CA GLN A 120 10.83 4.36 -18.80
C GLN A 120 11.01 5.71 -18.10
N GLY A 121 10.14 5.98 -17.15
CA GLY A 121 10.27 7.10 -16.25
C GLY A 121 10.05 6.66 -14.80
N ILE A 122 10.42 7.52 -13.88
CA ILE A 122 10.26 7.30 -12.44
C ILE A 122 9.16 8.23 -11.95
N VAL A 123 8.17 7.64 -11.29
CA VAL A 123 7.08 8.38 -10.62
C VAL A 123 7.18 8.10 -9.13
N THR A 124 7.15 9.16 -8.33
CA THR A 124 7.14 9.08 -6.87
C THR A 124 5.75 9.40 -6.36
N PHE A 125 5.23 8.51 -5.54
CA PHE A 125 3.91 8.57 -4.95
C PHE A 125 4.00 8.71 -3.43
N VAL A 126 3.01 9.36 -2.84
CA VAL A 126 2.64 9.16 -1.43
C VAL A 126 1.34 8.36 -1.41
N HIS A 127 1.38 7.19 -0.82
CA HIS A 127 0.21 6.36 -0.58
C HIS A 127 -0.25 6.51 0.86
N ARG A 128 -1.57 6.57 1.08
CA ARG A 128 -2.19 6.63 2.40
C ARG A 128 -3.35 5.64 2.46
N ALA A 129 -3.43 4.86 3.52
CA ALA A 129 -4.57 3.98 3.79
C ALA A 129 -5.35 4.46 5.00
N PHE A 130 -6.66 4.38 4.90
CA PHE A 130 -7.60 4.77 5.96
C PHE A 130 -8.56 3.62 6.23
N ASN A 131 -8.97 3.47 7.49
CA ASN A 131 -10.03 2.56 7.85
C ASN A 131 -11.43 3.17 7.58
N GLN A 132 -12.48 2.44 7.89
CA GLN A 132 -13.88 2.86 7.69
C GLN A 132 -14.28 4.11 8.49
N ARG A 133 -13.51 4.49 9.51
CA ARG A 133 -13.70 5.71 10.30
C ARG A 133 -12.82 6.88 9.81
N SER A 134 -12.20 6.74 8.65
CA SER A 134 -11.26 7.71 8.07
C SER A 134 -10.03 7.96 8.94
N VAL A 135 -9.63 7.01 9.77
CA VAL A 135 -8.38 7.06 10.54
C VAL A 135 -7.24 6.58 9.66
N LEU A 136 -6.15 7.34 9.59
CA LEU A 136 -4.94 6.97 8.86
C LEU A 136 -4.26 5.79 9.56
N VAL A 137 -4.10 4.68 8.83
CA VAL A 137 -3.51 3.44 9.37
C VAL A 137 -2.17 3.07 8.74
N SER A 138 -1.90 3.56 7.53
CA SER A 138 -0.61 3.35 6.86
C SER A 138 -0.31 4.49 5.90
N GLN A 139 0.96 4.83 5.77
CA GLN A 139 1.47 5.77 4.79
C GLN A 139 2.85 5.33 4.32
N CYS A 140 3.17 5.57 3.05
CA CYS A 140 4.53 5.50 2.56
C CYS A 140 4.76 6.42 1.36
N LYS A 141 6.02 6.79 1.15
CA LYS A 141 6.52 7.39 -0.09
C LYS A 141 7.15 6.28 -0.92
N ARG A 142 6.72 6.11 -2.17
CA ARG A 142 7.16 5.03 -3.05
C ARG A 142 7.62 5.57 -4.40
N ALA A 143 8.82 5.18 -4.84
CA ALA A 143 9.30 5.41 -6.19
C ALA A 143 9.08 4.17 -7.06
N ALA A 144 8.42 4.32 -8.20
CA ALA A 144 8.16 3.25 -9.14
C ALA A 144 8.70 3.58 -10.54
N LEU A 145 9.22 2.55 -11.20
CA LEU A 145 9.66 2.62 -12.59
C LEU A 145 8.47 2.27 -13.49
N ILE A 146 8.09 3.20 -14.34
CA ILE A 146 6.87 3.13 -15.16
C ILE A 146 7.24 3.18 -16.64
N LEU A 147 6.54 2.39 -17.45
CA LEU A 147 6.68 2.42 -18.92
C LEU A 147 6.25 3.78 -19.48
N ARG A 148 6.97 4.24 -20.49
CA ARG A 148 6.54 5.34 -21.35
C ARG A 148 5.59 4.82 -22.43
N LYS A 149 4.75 5.70 -22.95
CA LYS A 149 3.90 5.35 -24.10
C LYS A 149 4.77 4.83 -25.25
N PRO A 150 4.37 3.74 -25.92
CA PRO A 150 5.04 3.32 -27.15
C PRO A 150 5.07 4.48 -28.15
N ALA A 151 6.18 4.57 -28.88
CA ALA A 151 6.23 5.49 -30.02
C ALA A 151 5.14 5.11 -31.04
N PRO A 152 4.52 6.08 -31.70
CA PRO A 152 3.51 5.84 -32.72
C PRO A 152 4.05 5.03 -33.91
#